data_6a3eabc55d15b7ee7e3cf5efc169cf9e
#
_entry.id   6a3eabc55d15b7ee7e3cf5efc169cf9e
#
_cell.length_a   1.000
_cell.length_b   1.000
_cell.length_c   1.000
_cell.angle_alpha   90.00
_cell.angle_beta   90.00
_cell.angle_gamma   90.00
#
_symmetry.space_group_name_H-M   'P 1'
#
loop_
_entity.id
_entity.type
_entity.pdbx_description
1 polymer ?
#
loop_
_entity_poly.entity_id
_entity_poly.type
_entity_poly.pdbx_seq_one_letter_code
_entity_poly.pdbx_strand_id
1 'polypeptide(L)'
;MPTPIDMKVLLNHIYEYKKGVRQMVLFTFNKRYKQFATERLAHQGIPYILQPIGNDRLNLFFFRKECLEAVKLMITRPLNQLSAEEDFILGALLGYDIRMQCELYCSRKCQKEMTTCQSPNNEHRLVWC
;
A
#
# COMPACT_ATOMS: atom_id res chain seq x y z
N MET A 1 -2.23 18.45 -25.02
CA MET A 1 -1.44 18.88 -23.86
C MET A 1 -0.48 17.79 -23.44
N PRO A 2 0.75 18.16 -23.11
CA PRO A 2 1.66 17.16 -22.59
C PRO A 2 1.17 16.65 -21.24
N THR A 3 1.32 15.35 -21.00
CA THR A 3 0.96 14.74 -19.75
C THR A 3 1.95 15.19 -18.66
N PRO A 4 1.49 15.67 -17.51
CA PRO A 4 2.39 16.00 -16.40
C PRO A 4 3.25 14.80 -16.00
N ILE A 5 4.44 15.07 -15.48
CA ILE A 5 5.37 14.01 -15.10
C ILE A 5 4.73 13.04 -14.10
N ASP A 6 4.02 13.57 -13.11
CA ASP A 6 3.35 12.72 -12.12
C ASP A 6 2.37 11.76 -12.77
N MET A 7 1.66 12.23 -13.78
CA MET A 7 0.70 11.39 -14.47
C MET A 7 1.38 10.38 -15.39
N LYS A 8 2.58 10.70 -15.88
CA LYS A 8 3.36 9.71 -16.65
C LYS A 8 3.74 8.53 -15.76
N VAL A 9 4.09 8.79 -14.50
CA VAL A 9 4.38 7.73 -13.53
C VAL A 9 3.15 6.86 -13.32
N LEU A 10 1.99 7.48 -13.16
CA LEU A 10 0.73 6.75 -13.03
C LEU A 10 0.48 5.85 -14.24
N LEU A 11 0.65 6.38 -15.44
CA LEU A 11 0.43 5.62 -16.66
C LEU A 11 1.37 4.42 -16.75
N ASN A 12 2.61 4.58 -16.28
CA ASN A 12 3.55 3.48 -16.21
C ASN A 12 3.10 2.40 -15.22
N HIS A 13 2.58 2.80 -14.08
CA HIS A 13 2.02 1.86 -13.09
C HIS A 13 0.83 1.10 -13.68
N ILE A 14 -0.04 1.79 -14.41
CA ILE A 14 -1.17 1.14 -15.08
C ILE A 14 -0.66 0.12 -16.09
N TYR A 15 0.38 0.47 -16.84
CA TYR A 15 0.98 -0.44 -17.80
C TYR A 15 1.51 -1.70 -17.12
N GLU A 16 2.26 -1.54 -16.04
CA GLU A 16 2.79 -2.67 -15.28
C GLU A 16 1.67 -3.55 -14.72
N TYR A 17 0.61 -2.91 -14.25
CA TYR A 17 -0.56 -3.63 -13.76
C TYR A 17 -1.20 -4.46 -14.87
N LYS A 18 -1.39 -3.88 -16.04
CA LYS A 18 -2.00 -4.57 -17.17
C LYS A 18 -1.14 -5.73 -17.66
N LYS A 19 0.17 -5.60 -17.56
CA LYS A 19 1.10 -6.66 -17.91
C LYS A 19 1.20 -7.77 -16.87
N GLY A 20 0.58 -7.59 -15.72
CA GLY A 20 0.62 -8.58 -14.66
C GLY A 20 1.86 -8.50 -13.78
N VAL A 21 2.69 -7.47 -13.96
CA VAL A 21 3.87 -7.25 -13.14
C VAL A 21 3.48 -6.88 -11.71
N ARG A 22 2.38 -6.12 -11.59
CA ARG A 22 1.87 -5.70 -10.28
C ARG A 22 0.40 -6.08 -10.17
N GLN A 23 0.02 -6.61 -9.01
CA GLN A 23 -1.37 -6.95 -8.71
C GLN A 23 -2.08 -5.79 -8.00
N MET A 24 -1.33 -4.92 -7.36
CA MET A 24 -1.83 -3.76 -6.64
C MET A 24 -0.83 -2.64 -6.74
N VAL A 25 -1.32 -1.40 -6.83
CA VAL A 25 -0.48 -0.19 -6.88
C VAL A 25 -1.02 0.82 -5.88
N LEU A 26 -0.12 1.45 -5.15
CA LEU A 26 -0.42 2.63 -4.35
C LEU A 26 0.33 3.80 -4.96
N PHE A 27 -0.38 4.88 -5.28
CA PHE A 27 0.19 6.06 -5.88
C PHE A 27 -0.39 7.31 -5.21
N THR A 28 0.49 8.20 -4.78
CA THR A 28 0.10 9.44 -4.12
C THR A 28 0.31 10.60 -5.08
N PHE A 29 -0.69 11.46 -5.21
CA PHE A 29 -0.61 12.56 -6.15
C PHE A 29 -1.45 13.75 -5.68
N ASN A 30 -1.27 14.91 -6.33
CA ASN A 30 -2.03 16.10 -6.03
C ASN A 30 -3.46 15.95 -6.54
N LYS A 31 -4.44 16.33 -5.71
CA LYS A 31 -5.86 16.15 -6.03
C LYS A 31 -6.31 16.84 -7.31
N ARG A 32 -5.54 17.83 -7.81
CA ARG A 32 -5.90 18.50 -9.07
C ARG A 32 -5.89 17.55 -10.26
N TYR A 33 -5.19 16.42 -10.14
CA TYR A 33 -5.16 15.38 -11.19
C TYR A 33 -6.17 14.28 -10.96
N LYS A 34 -7.07 14.44 -10.00
CA LYS A 34 -8.06 13.41 -9.64
C LYS A 34 -8.85 12.96 -10.86
N GLN A 35 -9.36 13.93 -11.62
CA GLN A 35 -10.19 13.61 -12.78
C GLN A 35 -9.42 12.82 -13.82
N PHE A 36 -8.19 13.26 -14.12
CA PHE A 36 -7.35 12.55 -15.06
C PHE A 36 -7.13 11.10 -14.64
N ALA A 37 -6.76 10.90 -13.38
CA ALA A 37 -6.45 9.57 -12.86
C ALA A 37 -7.68 8.66 -12.87
N THR A 38 -8.81 9.15 -12.36
CA THR A 38 -10.01 8.33 -12.26
C THR A 38 -10.59 8.00 -13.62
N GLU A 39 -10.53 8.93 -14.57
CA GLU A 39 -10.99 8.67 -15.93
C GLU A 39 -10.16 7.60 -16.60
N ARG A 40 -8.84 7.64 -16.42
CA ARG A 40 -7.96 6.62 -16.98
C ARG A 40 -8.25 5.23 -16.43
N LEU A 41 -8.45 5.13 -15.13
CA LEU A 41 -8.76 3.85 -14.50
C LEU A 41 -10.13 3.34 -14.92
N ALA A 42 -11.13 4.22 -14.92
CA ALA A 42 -12.49 3.85 -15.33
C ALA A 42 -12.52 3.39 -16.78
N HIS A 43 -11.80 4.08 -17.65
CA HIS A 43 -11.72 3.73 -19.06
C HIS A 43 -11.11 2.34 -19.27
N GLN A 44 -10.19 1.93 -18.37
CA GLN A 44 -9.55 0.63 -18.44
C GLN A 44 -10.32 -0.43 -17.64
N GLY A 45 -11.40 -0.06 -16.96
CA GLY A 45 -12.16 -1.00 -16.14
C GLY A 45 -11.41 -1.48 -14.90
N ILE A 46 -10.50 -0.67 -14.37
CA ILE A 46 -9.69 -1.03 -13.21
C ILE A 46 -10.36 -0.55 -11.93
N PRO A 47 -10.64 -1.44 -10.96
CA PRO A 47 -11.17 -1.02 -9.66
C PRO A 47 -10.14 -0.21 -8.89
N TYR A 48 -10.59 0.82 -8.18
CA TYR A 48 -9.69 1.67 -7.41
C TYR A 48 -10.38 2.22 -6.16
N ILE A 49 -9.55 2.67 -5.22
CA ILE A 49 -10.00 3.38 -4.02
C ILE A 49 -9.16 4.66 -3.91
N LEU A 50 -9.82 5.75 -3.56
CA LEU A 50 -9.16 7.03 -3.27
C LEU A 50 -9.25 7.32 -1.77
N GLN A 51 -8.14 7.80 -1.20
CA GLN A 51 -8.09 8.17 0.20
C GLN A 51 -7.45 9.56 0.31
N PRO A 52 -8.18 10.57 0.83
CA PRO A 52 -7.61 11.90 0.97
C PRO A 52 -6.48 11.94 2.00
N ILE A 53 -5.44 12.72 1.70
CA ILE A 53 -4.35 12.99 2.62
C ILE A 53 -4.21 14.51 2.72
N GLY A 54 -4.49 15.05 3.90
CA GLY A 54 -4.44 16.51 4.08
C GLY A 54 -5.43 17.20 3.16
N ASN A 55 -5.05 18.39 2.66
CA ASN A 55 -5.97 19.22 1.89
C ASN A 55 -5.79 19.12 0.39
N ASP A 56 -4.65 18.61 -0.08
CA ASP A 56 -4.30 18.73 -1.49
C ASP A 56 -3.77 17.44 -2.13
N ARG A 57 -3.73 16.34 -1.41
CA ARG A 57 -3.19 15.09 -1.92
C ARG A 57 -4.16 13.93 -1.75
N LEU A 58 -3.99 12.95 -2.60
CA LEU A 58 -4.80 11.72 -2.57
C LEU A 58 -3.89 10.52 -2.67
N ASN A 59 -4.22 9.48 -1.89
CA ASN A 59 -3.70 8.15 -2.12
C ASN A 59 -4.66 7.42 -3.06
N LEU A 60 -4.12 6.87 -4.12
CA LEU A 60 -4.87 6.08 -5.06
C LEU A 60 -4.40 4.64 -4.98
N PHE A 61 -5.32 3.74 -4.67
CA PHE A 61 -5.07 2.31 -4.71
C PHE A 61 -5.81 1.74 -5.90
N PHE A 62 -5.13 1.00 -6.76
CA PHE A 62 -5.84 0.21 -7.76
C PHE A 62 -5.27 -1.20 -7.77
N PHE A 63 -6.11 -2.17 -8.05
CA PHE A 63 -5.77 -3.56 -7.82
C PHE A 63 -6.73 -4.49 -8.54
N ARG A 64 -6.40 -5.79 -8.54
CA ARG A 64 -7.26 -6.81 -9.12
C ARG A 64 -8.57 -6.85 -8.35
N LYS A 65 -9.64 -7.20 -9.05
CA LYS A 65 -10.99 -7.25 -8.49
C LYS A 65 -11.02 -8.15 -7.24
N GLU A 66 -10.33 -9.27 -7.29
CA GLU A 66 -10.28 -10.22 -6.18
C GLU A 66 -9.60 -9.62 -4.96
N CYS A 67 -8.66 -8.71 -5.16
CA CYS A 67 -7.97 -8.04 -4.07
C CYS A 67 -8.83 -6.97 -3.42
N LEU A 68 -9.79 -6.42 -4.17
CA LEU A 68 -10.65 -5.32 -3.69
C LEU A 68 -11.38 -5.68 -2.41
N GLU A 69 -11.98 -6.84 -2.37
CA GLU A 69 -12.74 -7.27 -1.19
C GLU A 69 -11.82 -7.46 0.02
N ALA A 70 -10.65 -8.08 -0.19
CA ALA A 70 -9.69 -8.26 0.89
C ALA A 70 -9.20 -6.92 1.43
N VAL A 71 -8.89 -6.00 0.53
CA VAL A 71 -8.40 -4.67 0.93
C VAL A 71 -9.47 -3.89 1.68
N LYS A 72 -10.71 -3.94 1.23
CA LYS A 72 -11.81 -3.27 1.92
C LYS A 72 -12.01 -3.79 3.33
N LEU A 73 -11.79 -5.08 3.54
CA LEU A 73 -11.93 -5.68 4.87
C LEU A 73 -10.75 -5.34 5.78
N MET A 74 -9.57 -5.17 5.22
CA MET A 74 -8.37 -4.91 6.00
C MET A 74 -8.13 -3.42 6.25
N ILE A 75 -8.30 -2.58 5.23
CA ILE A 75 -7.95 -1.17 5.33
C ILE A 75 -9.18 -0.37 5.69
N THR A 76 -9.51 -0.36 6.97
CA THR A 76 -10.64 0.40 7.51
C THR A 76 -10.18 1.67 8.21
N ARG A 77 -8.85 1.90 8.28
CA ARG A 77 -8.25 3.02 8.99
C ARG A 77 -7.24 3.73 8.08
N PRO A 78 -6.87 4.98 8.40
CA PRO A 78 -5.79 5.66 7.68
C PRO A 78 -4.50 4.85 7.71
N LEU A 79 -3.67 5.00 6.69
CA LEU A 79 -2.45 4.21 6.54
C LEU A 79 -1.49 4.34 7.73
N ASN A 80 -1.45 5.50 8.37
CA ASN A 80 -0.58 5.72 9.51
C ASN A 80 -1.11 5.09 10.81
N GLN A 81 -2.30 4.50 10.77
CA GLN A 81 -2.92 3.86 11.93
C GLN A 81 -3.05 2.34 11.76
N LEU A 82 -2.45 1.79 10.73
CA LEU A 82 -2.50 0.35 10.51
C LEU A 82 -1.67 -0.38 11.55
N SER A 83 -2.13 -1.58 11.93
CA SER A 83 -1.34 -2.46 12.78
C SER A 83 -0.09 -2.93 12.04
N ALA A 84 0.86 -3.51 12.79
CA ALA A 84 2.07 -4.06 12.16
C ALA A 84 1.72 -5.13 11.13
N GLU A 85 0.73 -5.96 11.44
CA GLU A 85 0.27 -7.02 10.55
C GLU A 85 -0.36 -6.46 9.28
N GLU A 86 -1.24 -5.48 9.44
CA GLU A 86 -1.91 -4.85 8.30
C GLU A 86 -0.89 -4.17 7.38
N ASP A 87 0.08 -3.48 7.98
CA ASP A 87 1.12 -2.79 7.24
C ASP A 87 1.98 -3.79 6.46
N PHE A 88 2.34 -4.92 7.09
CA PHE A 88 3.10 -5.97 6.44
C PHE A 88 2.33 -6.55 5.24
N ILE A 89 1.05 -6.86 5.45
CA ILE A 89 0.22 -7.43 4.39
C ILE A 89 0.10 -6.47 3.22
N LEU A 90 -0.17 -5.21 3.53
CA LEU A 90 -0.31 -4.19 2.47
C LEU A 90 0.98 -4.03 1.69
N GLY A 91 2.12 -3.97 2.38
CA GLY A 91 3.42 -3.86 1.72
C GLY A 91 3.70 -5.03 0.80
N ALA A 92 3.36 -6.24 1.23
CA ALA A 92 3.53 -7.44 0.42
C ALA A 92 2.64 -7.38 -0.83
N LEU A 93 1.39 -6.96 -0.67
CA LEU A 93 0.44 -6.86 -1.78
C LEU A 93 0.89 -5.80 -2.79
N LEU A 94 1.51 -4.73 -2.32
CA LEU A 94 2.03 -3.67 -3.19
C LEU A 94 3.31 -4.08 -3.93
N GLY A 95 3.86 -5.24 -3.61
CA GLY A 95 5.07 -5.73 -4.26
C GLY A 95 6.34 -5.07 -3.76
N TYR A 96 6.32 -4.51 -2.55
CA TYR A 96 7.52 -3.95 -1.94
C TYR A 96 8.49 -5.08 -1.60
N ASP A 97 9.77 -4.73 -1.43
CA ASP A 97 10.79 -5.71 -1.07
C ASP A 97 10.38 -6.48 0.17
N ILE A 98 10.14 -7.79 -0.01
CA ILE A 98 9.61 -8.63 1.07
C ILE A 98 10.58 -8.73 2.25
N ARG A 99 11.88 -8.66 1.99
CA ARG A 99 12.89 -8.69 3.06
C ARG A 99 12.72 -7.46 3.96
N MET A 100 12.60 -6.28 3.34
CA MET A 100 12.40 -5.05 4.10
C MET A 100 11.07 -5.06 4.84
N GLN A 101 10.02 -5.60 4.24
CA GLN A 101 8.73 -5.71 4.92
C GLN A 101 8.81 -6.60 6.14
N CYS A 102 9.53 -7.71 6.04
CA CYS A 102 9.76 -8.59 7.17
C CYS A 102 10.56 -7.91 8.28
N GLU A 103 11.61 -7.19 7.91
CA GLU A 103 12.43 -6.46 8.88
C GLU A 103 11.60 -5.40 9.62
N LEU A 104 10.79 -4.66 8.90
CA LEU A 104 9.93 -3.64 9.49
C LEU A 104 8.90 -4.27 10.44
N TYR A 105 8.30 -5.36 10.02
CA TYR A 105 7.33 -6.05 10.84
C TYR A 105 7.95 -6.55 12.13
N CYS A 106 9.08 -7.22 12.05
CA CYS A 106 9.78 -7.72 13.22
C CYS A 106 10.18 -6.59 14.15
N SER A 107 10.71 -5.50 13.60
CA SER A 107 11.10 -4.34 14.38
C SER A 107 9.93 -3.75 15.15
N ARG A 108 8.78 -3.58 14.51
CA ARG A 108 7.59 -3.05 15.17
C ARG A 108 7.07 -3.98 16.25
N LYS A 109 7.08 -5.28 16.01
CA LYS A 109 6.62 -6.26 17.00
C LYS A 109 7.57 -6.35 18.19
N CYS A 110 8.87 -6.34 17.95
CA CYS A 110 9.86 -6.38 19.02
C CYS A 110 9.77 -5.17 19.92
N GLN A 111 9.61 -3.97 19.34
CA GLN A 111 9.45 -2.75 20.13
C GLN A 111 8.22 -2.84 21.02
N LYS A 112 7.12 -3.35 20.50
CA LYS A 112 5.89 -3.49 21.26
C LYS A 112 6.06 -4.50 22.38
N GLU A 113 6.74 -5.61 22.11
CA GLU A 113 6.97 -6.65 23.12
C GLU A 113 7.93 -6.17 24.21
N MET A 114 8.94 -5.38 23.83
CA MET A 114 9.89 -4.84 24.81
C MET A 114 9.23 -3.89 25.79
N THR A 115 8.18 -3.21 25.40
CA THR A 115 7.44 -2.32 26.30
C THR A 115 6.45 -3.05 27.17
N THR A 116 6.03 -4.24 26.80
CA THR A 116 5.00 -4.99 27.50
C THR A 116 5.50 -6.24 28.18
N CYS A 117 6.61 -6.80 27.73
CA CYS A 117 7.10 -8.08 28.23
C CYS A 117 8.61 -8.13 28.22
N GLN A 118 9.19 -8.41 29.37
CA GLN A 118 10.65 -8.51 29.56
C GLN A 118 11.04 -9.97 29.71
N SER A 119 10.68 -10.78 28.76
CA SER A 119 11.01 -12.19 28.83
C SER A 119 12.49 -12.43 28.52
N PRO A 120 13.21 -13.11 29.39
CA PRO A 120 14.61 -13.43 29.12
C PRO A 120 14.82 -14.54 28.11
N ASN A 121 13.83 -15.34 27.83
CA ASN A 121 13.93 -16.46 26.90
C ASN A 121 13.48 -16.04 25.52
N ASN A 122 14.38 -15.38 24.81
CA ASN A 122 14.05 -14.81 23.53
C ASN A 122 14.77 -15.48 22.35
N GLU A 123 15.43 -16.59 22.56
CA GLU A 123 16.13 -17.27 21.48
C GLU A 123 15.21 -17.58 20.32
N HIS A 124 14.02 -18.03 20.63
CA HIS A 124 13.03 -18.31 19.59
C HIS A 124 12.62 -17.06 18.86
N ARG A 125 12.55 -15.95 19.59
CA ARG A 125 12.07 -14.70 19.05
C ARG A 125 13.07 -14.02 18.15
N LEU A 126 14.32 -14.34 18.31
CA LEU A 126 15.34 -13.79 17.42
C LEU A 126 15.09 -14.19 15.97
N VAL A 127 14.41 -15.31 15.78
CA VAL A 127 14.01 -15.76 14.45
C VAL A 127 12.79 -14.98 13.95
N TRP A 128 11.91 -14.58 14.86
CA TRP A 128 10.63 -13.95 14.51
C TRP A 128 10.62 -12.45 14.67
N CYS A 129 11.47 -11.93 15.47
CA CYS A 129 11.68 -10.52 15.63
C CYS A 129 12.92 -10.08 14.89
#